data_92f3a785a214fdcd0848ea73dbe1ef5e
#
_entry.id   92f3a785a214fdcd0848ea73dbe1ef5e
#
_cell.length_a   1.000
_cell.length_b   1.000
_cell.length_c   1.000
_cell.angle_alpha   90.00
_cell.angle_beta   90.00
_cell.angle_gamma   90.00
#
_symmetry.space_group_name_H-M   'P 1'
#
loop_
_entity.id
_entity.type
_entity.pdbx_description
1 polymer ?
#
loop_
_entity_poly.entity_id
_entity_poly.type
_entity_poly.pdbx_seq_one_letter_code
_entity_poly.pdbx_strand_id
1 'polypeptide(L)'
;MRAGLVPIVIEASSTAVRIADSYHIIADGEEHRSGRTVRVTVVALGDLGRSPRICYHALALAEAGARVELVGYVETALDPALDRHPAIRVHPLRAPAAHASRAGFVARGAWRVARQTGELLHALLARTPAPDVLLVQNPPAVPTLAAALVATRLRRARLIIDWHNFGYAMLALRLGAGHPVVRAASGYERAFGRRADRHLVISQAMADDLAHRWGITGAVVLPDRPAARFAPLTERQRDAVRVRLAARLELPALAREPAWVVSPMSWTADEDVALLVDAAERYDRAMAAAPDGARDLVVVVTGLGPLRDGWRSRFATLSLRRVYLRALWVEAAEYPEVVAAADLGVSVHRSTSGVDLPMKIADLQGAGVPVCALDYGPCLAEMIRPGENGLLFRSGAELADQLTMLFGGAPEGADLLARLRAGTATGAGPRWHEVWAATAGPLFREACT
;
A
#
# COMPACT_ATOMS: atom_id res chain seq x y z
N MET A 1 -52.64 36.63 -9.94
CA MET A 1 -52.46 35.18 -9.89
C MET A 1 -50.99 34.89 -9.63
N ARG A 2 -50.67 34.49 -8.42
CA ARG A 2 -49.27 34.16 -8.02
C ARG A 2 -49.08 32.64 -8.20
N ALA A 3 -48.18 32.23 -9.06
CA ALA A 3 -47.77 30.84 -9.21
C ALA A 3 -46.66 30.55 -8.20
N GLY A 4 -46.93 29.62 -7.27
CA GLY A 4 -46.00 29.21 -6.23
C GLY A 4 -44.91 28.28 -6.79
N LEU A 5 -43.69 28.59 -6.45
CA LEU A 5 -42.54 27.68 -6.60
C LEU A 5 -42.59 26.64 -5.47
N VAL A 6 -42.67 25.37 -5.84
CA VAL A 6 -42.49 24.23 -4.96
C VAL A 6 -40.99 23.92 -4.88
N PRO A 7 -40.36 23.88 -3.71
CA PRO A 7 -38.97 23.46 -3.59
C PRO A 7 -38.90 21.94 -3.75
N ILE A 8 -38.07 21.50 -4.72
CA ILE A 8 -37.70 20.10 -4.85
C ILE A 8 -36.65 19.82 -3.74
N VAL A 9 -37.10 19.13 -2.71
CA VAL A 9 -36.23 18.55 -1.69
C VAL A 9 -35.52 17.35 -2.34
N ILE A 10 -34.23 17.46 -2.62
CA ILE A 10 -33.37 16.32 -2.98
C ILE A 10 -33.03 15.64 -1.67
N GLU A 11 -33.72 14.55 -1.35
CA GLU A 11 -33.29 13.62 -0.32
C GLU A 11 -31.96 13.01 -0.75
N ALA A 12 -30.89 13.39 -0.08
CA ALA A 12 -29.62 12.69 -0.13
C ALA A 12 -29.80 11.32 0.53
N SER A 13 -30.13 10.31 -0.27
CA SER A 13 -30.10 8.91 0.14
C SER A 13 -28.65 8.55 0.49
N SER A 14 -28.33 8.62 1.78
CA SER A 14 -27.12 8.09 2.36
C SER A 14 -27.17 6.57 2.25
N THR A 15 -26.57 6.02 1.22
CA THR A 15 -26.21 4.60 1.17
C THR A 15 -24.99 4.41 2.08
N ALA A 16 -25.21 4.53 3.37
CA ALA A 16 -24.37 3.92 4.37
C ALA A 16 -24.54 2.41 4.19
N VAL A 17 -23.65 1.79 3.42
CA VAL A 17 -23.53 0.34 3.37
C VAL A 17 -23.33 -0.11 4.81
N ARG A 18 -24.30 -0.82 5.34
CA ARG A 18 -24.23 -1.47 6.65
C ARG A 18 -23.14 -2.54 6.57
N ILE A 19 -21.93 -2.18 6.97
CA ILE A 19 -20.81 -3.11 7.18
C ILE A 19 -21.10 -4.01 8.40
N ALA A 20 -22.19 -3.76 9.14
CA ALA A 20 -22.50 -4.45 10.39
C ALA A 20 -22.93 -5.93 10.25
N ASP A 21 -23.33 -6.41 9.09
CA ASP A 21 -23.90 -7.76 8.97
C ASP A 21 -22.89 -8.87 8.65
N SER A 22 -21.61 -8.53 8.40
CA SER A 22 -20.59 -9.54 8.06
C SER A 22 -19.71 -9.99 9.24
N TYR A 23 -19.87 -9.39 10.42
CA TYR A 23 -18.98 -9.65 11.57
C TYR A 23 -19.57 -10.58 12.64
N HIS A 24 -20.83 -11.02 12.51
CA HIS A 24 -21.47 -11.92 13.48
C HIS A 24 -21.02 -13.38 13.43
N ILE A 25 -20.12 -13.77 12.50
CA ILE A 25 -19.66 -15.16 12.38
C ILE A 25 -18.54 -15.51 13.38
N ILE A 26 -18.01 -14.55 14.13
CA ILE A 26 -16.93 -14.81 15.12
C ILE A 26 -17.46 -14.98 16.56
N ALA A 27 -18.77 -14.81 16.78
CA ALA A 27 -19.34 -14.86 18.14
C ALA A 27 -19.75 -16.26 18.63
N ASP A 28 -19.77 -17.27 17.77
CA ASP A 28 -20.16 -18.64 18.15
C ASP A 28 -18.93 -19.55 18.22
N GLY A 29 -18.23 -19.55 19.35
CA GLY A 29 -17.16 -20.52 19.58
C GLY A 29 -16.28 -20.20 20.79
N GLU A 30 -16.71 -20.61 21.96
CA GLU A 30 -16.00 -20.63 23.24
C GLU A 30 -15.96 -19.29 24.01
N GLU A 31 -16.80 -19.23 25.06
CA GLU A 31 -16.70 -18.22 26.13
C GLU A 31 -15.26 -18.11 26.59
N HIS A 32 -14.66 -16.95 26.37
CA HIS A 32 -13.35 -16.59 26.92
C HIS A 32 -13.39 -16.74 28.44
N ARG A 33 -12.65 -17.70 28.94
CA ARG A 33 -12.54 -18.05 30.39
C ARG A 33 -11.92 -16.94 31.25
N SER A 34 -11.55 -15.80 30.71
CA SER A 34 -11.20 -14.60 31.49
C SER A 34 -11.87 -13.39 30.87
N GLY A 35 -12.76 -12.72 31.59
CA GLY A 35 -13.47 -11.52 31.17
C GLY A 35 -12.56 -10.28 30.98
N ARG A 36 -11.29 -10.48 30.58
CA ARG A 36 -10.29 -9.45 30.39
C ARG A 36 -10.13 -9.12 28.89
N THR A 37 -10.40 -7.87 28.52
CA THR A 37 -10.15 -7.36 27.19
C THR A 37 -8.65 -7.35 26.87
N VAL A 38 -8.26 -7.97 25.75
CA VAL A 38 -6.89 -7.98 25.23
C VAL A 38 -6.45 -6.57 24.88
N ARG A 39 -5.23 -6.20 25.24
CA ARG A 39 -4.60 -4.91 24.90
C ARG A 39 -3.47 -5.13 23.91
N VAL A 40 -3.55 -4.47 22.76
CA VAL A 40 -2.52 -4.55 21.74
C VAL A 40 -1.96 -3.15 21.48
N THR A 41 -0.64 -3.01 21.55
CA THR A 41 0.03 -1.81 21.05
C THR A 41 0.56 -2.08 19.65
N VAL A 42 0.16 -1.26 18.68
CA VAL A 42 0.57 -1.37 17.28
C VAL A 42 1.50 -0.20 16.97
N VAL A 43 2.68 -0.48 16.44
CA VAL A 43 3.74 0.51 16.21
C VAL A 43 4.16 0.55 14.75
N ALA A 44 4.12 1.73 14.16
CA ALA A 44 4.82 2.06 12.93
C ALA A 44 5.69 3.30 13.13
N LEU A 45 7.00 3.18 12.97
CA LEU A 45 7.89 4.34 13.01
C LEU A 45 7.88 5.08 11.66
N GLY A 46 6.68 5.44 11.22
CA GLY A 46 6.33 6.11 9.98
C GLY A 46 5.07 6.93 10.14
N ASP A 47 4.65 7.63 9.08
CA ASP A 47 3.38 8.35 9.06
C ASP A 47 2.21 7.37 8.97
N LEU A 48 1.37 7.35 10.00
CA LEU A 48 0.23 6.44 10.12
C LEU A 48 -0.79 6.62 8.99
N GLY A 49 -1.05 7.86 8.58
CA GLY A 49 -1.98 8.13 7.48
C GLY A 49 -1.48 7.61 6.11
N ARG A 50 -0.19 7.26 6.03
CA ARG A 50 0.44 6.65 4.86
C ARG A 50 0.88 5.20 5.08
N SER A 51 0.42 4.57 6.17
CA SER A 51 0.74 3.19 6.54
C SER A 51 -0.53 2.32 6.58
N PRO A 52 -1.19 2.07 5.44
CA PRO A 52 -2.52 1.46 5.40
C PRO A 52 -2.56 0.09 6.07
N ARG A 53 -1.56 -0.77 5.90
CA ARG A 53 -1.53 -2.10 6.49
C ARG A 53 -1.56 -2.05 8.02
N ILE A 54 -0.83 -1.12 8.64
CA ILE A 54 -0.84 -0.94 10.10
C ILE A 54 -2.21 -0.45 10.58
N CYS A 55 -2.84 0.44 9.81
CA CYS A 55 -4.20 0.88 10.08
C CYS A 55 -5.20 -0.28 9.96
N TYR A 56 -5.03 -1.15 8.98
CA TYR A 56 -5.87 -2.35 8.82
C TYR A 56 -5.66 -3.35 9.96
N HIS A 57 -4.45 -3.54 10.48
CA HIS A 57 -4.21 -4.32 11.69
C HIS A 57 -4.94 -3.72 12.90
N ALA A 58 -4.83 -2.41 13.09
CA ALA A 58 -5.47 -1.73 14.21
C ALA A 58 -7.01 -1.87 14.17
N LEU A 59 -7.62 -1.70 12.99
CA LEU A 59 -9.05 -1.88 12.78
C LEU A 59 -9.46 -3.34 13.03
N ALA A 60 -8.79 -4.31 12.42
CA ALA A 60 -9.12 -5.72 12.57
C ALA A 60 -8.99 -6.21 14.04
N LEU A 61 -7.99 -5.72 14.77
CA LEU A 61 -7.83 -5.99 16.20
C LEU A 61 -8.97 -5.40 17.03
N ALA A 62 -9.35 -4.16 16.74
CA ALA A 62 -10.43 -3.47 17.45
C ALA A 62 -11.79 -4.13 17.18
N GLU A 63 -12.05 -4.53 15.94
CA GLU A 63 -13.23 -5.28 15.53
C GLU A 63 -13.28 -6.68 16.16
N ALA A 64 -12.11 -7.30 16.39
CA ALA A 64 -11.99 -8.55 17.14
C ALA A 64 -12.12 -8.37 18.68
N GLY A 65 -12.45 -7.16 19.17
CA GLY A 65 -12.71 -6.88 20.57
C GLY A 65 -11.49 -6.46 21.38
N ALA A 66 -10.32 -6.26 20.78
CA ALA A 66 -9.14 -5.78 21.48
C ALA A 66 -9.19 -4.27 21.72
N ARG A 67 -8.50 -3.79 22.78
CA ARG A 67 -8.14 -2.38 22.93
C ARG A 67 -6.81 -2.12 22.25
N VAL A 68 -6.78 -1.14 21.35
CA VAL A 68 -5.62 -0.88 20.49
C VAL A 68 -5.01 0.48 20.80
N GLU A 69 -3.73 0.49 21.13
CA GLU A 69 -2.90 1.69 21.26
C GLU A 69 -2.03 1.80 20.00
N LEU A 70 -2.34 2.78 19.13
CA LEU A 70 -1.65 2.96 17.86
C LEU A 70 -0.57 4.04 17.98
N VAL A 71 0.69 3.68 17.76
CA VAL A 71 1.86 4.54 17.97
C VAL A 71 2.58 4.80 16.65
N GLY A 72 2.74 6.05 16.26
CA GLY A 72 3.45 6.44 15.03
C GLY A 72 3.42 7.95 14.80
N TYR A 73 3.97 8.44 13.70
CA TYR A 73 3.82 9.83 13.30
C TYR A 73 2.44 10.07 12.72
N VAL A 74 1.89 11.26 12.88
CA VAL A 74 0.62 11.69 12.27
C VAL A 74 0.93 12.99 11.52
N GLU A 75 1.42 12.84 10.30
CA GLU A 75 1.75 13.95 9.38
C GLU A 75 0.65 14.16 8.36
N THR A 76 -0.06 13.08 8.00
CA THR A 76 -1.24 13.10 7.13
C THR A 76 -2.48 12.65 7.89
N ALA A 77 -3.67 13.06 7.40
CA ALA A 77 -4.93 12.69 8.01
C ALA A 77 -5.11 11.18 8.08
N LEU A 78 -5.59 10.69 9.22
CA LEU A 78 -5.94 9.30 9.42
C LEU A 78 -7.25 8.94 8.73
N ASP A 79 -7.44 7.66 8.44
CA ASP A 79 -8.72 7.14 7.98
C ASP A 79 -9.79 7.42 9.07
N PRO A 80 -10.93 8.05 8.73
CA PRO A 80 -11.99 8.35 9.70
C PRO A 80 -12.50 7.12 10.46
N ALA A 81 -12.47 5.94 9.84
CA ALA A 81 -12.86 4.69 10.50
C ALA A 81 -11.93 4.34 11.67
N LEU A 82 -10.63 4.66 11.53
CA LEU A 82 -9.64 4.44 12.57
C LEU A 82 -9.69 5.55 13.64
N ASP A 83 -9.75 6.81 13.21
CA ASP A 83 -9.69 7.99 14.09
C ASP A 83 -10.89 8.05 15.06
N ARG A 84 -12.06 7.57 14.63
CA ARG A 84 -13.31 7.58 15.41
C ARG A 84 -13.62 6.26 16.13
N HIS A 85 -12.78 5.24 15.99
CA HIS A 85 -13.06 3.92 16.56
C HIS A 85 -12.89 3.94 18.09
N PRO A 86 -13.93 3.59 18.89
CA PRO A 86 -13.90 3.73 20.35
C PRO A 86 -12.85 2.84 21.04
N ALA A 87 -12.43 1.75 20.42
CA ALA A 87 -11.42 0.82 20.94
C ALA A 87 -9.99 1.17 20.49
N ILE A 88 -9.79 2.17 19.62
CA ILE A 88 -8.47 2.59 19.14
C ILE A 88 -8.10 3.93 19.74
N ARG A 89 -6.89 4.01 20.29
CA ARG A 89 -6.30 5.26 20.78
C ARG A 89 -4.98 5.53 20.08
N VAL A 90 -4.89 6.70 19.44
CA VAL A 90 -3.67 7.12 18.72
C VAL A 90 -2.73 7.89 19.65
N HIS A 91 -1.44 7.52 19.62
CA HIS A 91 -0.35 8.15 20.35
C HIS A 91 0.67 8.72 19.36
N PRO A 92 0.53 9.98 18.94
CA PRO A 92 1.45 10.59 18.00
C PRO A 92 2.87 10.67 18.56
N LEU A 93 3.84 10.21 17.75
CA LEU A 93 5.27 10.45 18.02
C LEU A 93 5.66 11.84 17.53
N ARG A 94 6.61 12.44 18.21
CA ARG A 94 7.19 13.74 17.80
C ARG A 94 8.17 13.51 16.66
N ALA A 95 7.89 14.09 15.50
CA ALA A 95 8.79 14.02 14.35
C ALA A 95 10.18 14.60 14.71
N PRO A 96 11.27 14.00 14.24
CA PRO A 96 12.59 14.55 14.43
C PRO A 96 12.69 15.90 13.74
N ALA A 97 12.90 16.98 14.49
CA ALA A 97 13.10 18.30 13.91
C ALA A 97 14.28 18.28 12.94
N ALA A 98 14.12 18.90 11.77
CA ALA A 98 15.22 19.12 10.83
C ALA A 98 16.20 20.14 11.45
N HIS A 99 17.19 19.68 12.19
CA HIS A 99 18.23 20.55 12.72
C HIS A 99 19.32 20.71 11.67
N ALA A 100 19.53 21.93 11.23
CA ALA A 100 20.71 22.36 10.50
C ALA A 100 21.95 22.36 11.42
N SER A 101 22.40 21.18 11.81
CA SER A 101 23.61 21.03 12.63
C SER A 101 24.85 20.95 11.74
N ARG A 102 25.92 21.65 12.10
CA ARG A 102 27.25 21.54 11.47
C ARG A 102 27.96 20.21 11.78
N ALA A 103 27.38 19.33 12.58
CA ALA A 103 27.89 18.01 12.88
C ALA A 103 27.96 17.13 11.63
N GLY A 104 28.94 16.24 11.53
CA GLY A 104 29.10 15.32 10.43
C GLY A 104 27.89 14.36 10.26
N PHE A 105 27.77 13.78 9.09
CA PHE A 105 26.64 12.89 8.71
C PHE A 105 26.39 11.77 9.73
N VAL A 106 27.45 11.13 10.21
CA VAL A 106 27.38 9.99 11.15
C VAL A 106 26.88 10.46 12.53
N ALA A 107 27.39 11.59 13.05
CA ALA A 107 26.96 12.12 14.34
C ALA A 107 25.48 12.53 14.32
N ARG A 108 25.01 13.15 13.23
CA ARG A 108 23.60 13.47 13.03
C ARG A 108 22.73 12.23 12.98
N GLY A 109 23.18 11.19 12.29
CA GLY A 109 22.50 9.89 12.22
C GLY A 109 22.36 9.24 13.59
N ALA A 110 23.44 9.17 14.35
CA ALA A 110 23.46 8.58 15.70
C ALA A 110 22.56 9.35 16.67
N TRP A 111 22.63 10.69 16.66
CA TRP A 111 21.75 11.52 17.48
C TRP A 111 20.28 11.35 17.14
N ARG A 112 19.95 11.25 15.84
CA ARG A 112 18.58 11.01 15.37
C ARG A 112 18.05 9.67 15.85
N VAL A 113 18.85 8.61 15.74
CA VAL A 113 18.50 7.28 16.25
C VAL A 113 18.29 7.31 17.75
N ALA A 114 19.21 7.92 18.52
CA ALA A 114 19.10 8.02 19.98
C ALA A 114 17.81 8.76 20.40
N ARG A 115 17.50 9.89 19.76
CA ARG A 115 16.27 10.65 20.03
C ARG A 115 15.02 9.85 19.69
N GLN A 116 14.98 9.19 18.51
CA GLN A 116 13.86 8.35 18.12
C GLN A 116 13.68 7.16 19.08
N THR A 117 14.78 6.56 19.53
CA THR A 117 14.74 5.50 20.56
C THR A 117 14.12 6.01 21.85
N GLY A 118 14.56 7.17 22.34
CA GLY A 118 14.01 7.78 23.56
C GLY A 118 12.53 8.10 23.45
N GLU A 119 12.11 8.72 22.34
CA GLU A 119 10.70 9.03 22.08
C GLU A 119 9.83 7.77 22.00
N LEU A 120 10.31 6.74 21.29
CA LEU A 120 9.58 5.48 21.16
C LEU A 120 9.50 4.73 22.49
N LEU A 121 10.58 4.62 23.25
CA LEU A 121 10.56 4.03 24.59
C LEU A 121 9.66 4.81 25.55
N HIS A 122 9.70 6.14 25.51
CA HIS A 122 8.80 6.97 26.31
C HIS A 122 7.34 6.72 25.95
N ALA A 123 7.01 6.62 24.65
CA ALA A 123 5.66 6.28 24.21
C ALA A 123 5.23 4.90 24.74
N LEU A 124 6.06 3.89 24.57
CA LEU A 124 5.76 2.50 24.91
C LEU A 124 5.76 2.22 26.43
N LEU A 125 6.53 2.98 27.21
CA LEU A 125 6.69 2.74 28.66
C LEU A 125 5.95 3.73 29.53
N ALA A 126 5.65 4.95 29.07
CA ALA A 126 5.05 5.99 29.89
C ALA A 126 3.69 6.49 29.37
N ARG A 127 3.47 6.47 28.02
CA ARG A 127 2.26 7.06 27.42
C ARG A 127 1.19 6.02 27.10
N THR A 128 1.59 4.75 26.83
CA THR A 128 0.64 3.68 26.57
C THR A 128 0.48 2.76 27.78
N PRO A 129 -0.72 2.20 28.03
CA PRO A 129 -0.91 1.13 28.99
C PRO A 129 -0.03 -0.09 28.66
N ALA A 130 0.24 -0.94 29.67
CA ALA A 130 0.95 -2.19 29.43
C ALA A 130 0.14 -3.09 28.47
N PRO A 131 0.68 -3.45 27.29
CA PRO A 131 0.00 -4.33 26.36
C PRO A 131 0.21 -5.80 26.74
N ASP A 132 -0.68 -6.66 26.24
CA ASP A 132 -0.47 -8.12 26.20
C ASP A 132 0.42 -8.47 24.99
N VAL A 133 0.22 -7.76 23.87
CA VAL A 133 0.97 -7.93 22.63
C VAL A 133 1.44 -6.58 22.09
N LEU A 134 2.69 -6.54 21.65
CA LEU A 134 3.27 -5.44 20.89
C LEU A 134 3.49 -5.90 19.45
N LEU A 135 2.74 -5.33 18.50
CA LEU A 135 2.92 -5.54 17.07
C LEU A 135 3.75 -4.39 16.50
N VAL A 136 4.85 -4.69 15.83
CA VAL A 136 5.70 -3.68 15.21
C VAL A 136 5.88 -3.93 13.73
N GLN A 137 5.77 -2.88 12.92
CA GLN A 137 6.08 -2.91 11.50
C GLN A 137 7.59 -2.87 11.28
N ASN A 138 8.08 -3.66 10.36
CA ASN A 138 9.42 -3.57 9.79
C ASN A 138 9.35 -3.44 8.26
N PRO A 139 10.00 -2.44 7.64
CA PRO A 139 10.86 -1.40 8.17
C PRO A 139 10.09 -0.21 8.80
N PRO A 140 10.82 0.73 9.49
CA PRO A 140 12.25 0.76 9.75
C PRO A 140 12.64 -0.11 10.96
N ALA A 141 13.73 -0.89 10.81
CA ALA A 141 14.22 -1.74 11.88
C ALA A 141 14.88 -0.95 13.02
N VAL A 142 15.73 0.01 12.66
CA VAL A 142 16.47 0.86 13.60
C VAL A 142 15.69 2.17 13.84
N PRO A 143 15.36 2.50 15.08
CA PRO A 143 15.61 1.80 16.34
C PRO A 143 14.46 0.87 16.77
N THR A 144 13.44 0.68 15.94
CA THR A 144 12.14 0.07 16.30
C THR A 144 12.28 -1.27 17.00
N LEU A 145 13.05 -2.20 16.42
CA LEU A 145 13.13 -3.57 16.94
C LEU A 145 13.79 -3.64 18.33
N ALA A 146 14.87 -2.87 18.57
CA ALA A 146 15.50 -2.83 19.88
C ALA A 146 14.58 -2.20 20.93
N ALA A 147 13.94 -1.07 20.61
CA ALA A 147 13.03 -0.39 21.50
C ALA A 147 11.81 -1.28 21.85
N ALA A 148 11.26 -1.96 20.85
CA ALA A 148 10.16 -2.89 21.05
C ALA A 148 10.56 -4.07 21.93
N LEU A 149 11.74 -4.66 21.71
CA LEU A 149 12.24 -5.77 22.54
C LEU A 149 12.46 -5.35 24.00
N VAL A 150 13.00 -4.15 24.23
CA VAL A 150 13.15 -3.61 25.61
C VAL A 150 11.78 -3.38 26.25
N ALA A 151 10.86 -2.74 25.52
CA ALA A 151 9.53 -2.46 26.03
C ALA A 151 8.75 -3.75 26.39
N THR A 152 8.77 -4.77 25.52
CA THR A 152 8.08 -6.03 25.77
C THR A 152 8.67 -6.78 26.96
N ARG A 153 9.99 -6.78 27.13
CA ARG A 153 10.65 -7.37 28.31
C ARG A 153 10.24 -6.69 29.59
N LEU A 154 10.24 -5.36 29.63
CA LEU A 154 9.86 -4.58 30.81
C LEU A 154 8.36 -4.68 31.12
N ARG A 155 7.53 -4.80 30.09
CA ARG A 155 6.06 -4.87 30.23
C ARG A 155 5.53 -6.32 30.29
N ARG A 156 6.39 -7.30 30.12
CA ARG A 156 6.04 -8.75 30.03
C ARG A 156 5.02 -9.02 28.93
N ALA A 157 5.15 -8.32 27.83
CA ALA A 157 4.31 -8.45 26.63
C ALA A 157 4.97 -9.36 25.59
N ARG A 158 4.19 -9.94 24.68
CA ARG A 158 4.72 -10.68 23.52
C ARG A 158 5.01 -9.73 22.38
N LEU A 159 6.11 -10.00 21.64
CA LEU A 159 6.52 -9.23 20.48
C LEU A 159 6.15 -9.95 19.19
N ILE A 160 5.37 -9.29 18.35
CA ILE A 160 5.08 -9.72 16.98
C ILE A 160 5.72 -8.71 16.01
N ILE A 161 6.47 -9.19 15.03
CA ILE A 161 7.02 -8.35 13.97
C ILE A 161 6.24 -8.62 12.67
N ASP A 162 5.73 -7.56 12.06
CA ASP A 162 5.12 -7.58 10.72
C ASP A 162 6.14 -7.09 9.68
N TRP A 163 6.63 -8.02 8.87
CA TRP A 163 7.68 -7.78 7.89
C TRP A 163 7.08 -7.42 6.53
N HIS A 164 7.33 -6.19 6.09
CA HIS A 164 6.93 -5.72 4.76
C HIS A 164 8.10 -5.68 3.78
N ASN A 165 9.28 -5.46 4.30
CA ASN A 165 10.56 -5.41 3.58
C ASN A 165 11.70 -5.45 4.61
N PHE A 166 12.94 -5.41 4.14
CA PHE A 166 14.11 -5.29 5.01
C PHE A 166 14.63 -3.85 5.01
N GLY A 167 14.80 -3.26 6.20
CA GLY A 167 15.32 -1.90 6.34
C GLY A 167 16.74 -1.75 5.81
N TYR A 168 17.58 -2.78 5.96
CA TYR A 168 18.93 -2.79 5.37
C TYR A 168 18.88 -2.77 3.83
N ALA A 169 17.91 -3.43 3.19
CA ALA A 169 17.78 -3.44 1.74
C ALA A 169 17.37 -2.06 1.21
N MET A 170 16.46 -1.37 1.90
CA MET A 170 16.11 0.01 1.60
C MET A 170 17.29 0.97 1.79
N LEU A 171 18.12 0.73 2.82
CA LEU A 171 19.34 1.51 3.06
C LEU A 171 20.38 1.29 1.97
N ALA A 172 20.45 0.08 1.42
CA ALA A 172 21.34 -0.29 0.33
C ALA A 172 21.10 0.51 -0.96
N LEU A 173 19.87 0.95 -1.23
CA LEU A 173 19.56 1.85 -2.35
C LEU A 173 20.34 3.17 -2.31
N ARG A 174 20.61 3.66 -1.10
CA ARG A 174 21.29 4.96 -0.90
C ARG A 174 22.79 4.83 -0.74
N LEU A 175 23.25 3.76 -0.13
CA LEU A 175 24.66 3.60 0.28
C LEU A 175 25.40 2.54 -0.54
N GLY A 176 24.68 1.73 -1.32
CA GLY A 176 25.23 0.54 -1.98
C GLY A 176 25.23 -0.68 -1.05
N ALA A 177 24.99 -1.86 -1.61
CA ALA A 177 24.84 -3.12 -0.86
C ALA A 177 26.11 -3.53 -0.06
N GLY A 178 27.30 -3.17 -0.57
CA GLY A 178 28.59 -3.48 0.10
C GLY A 178 28.95 -2.55 1.26
N HIS A 179 28.18 -1.49 1.52
CA HIS A 179 28.53 -0.49 2.52
C HIS A 179 28.51 -1.06 3.95
N PRO A 180 29.50 -0.74 4.82
CA PRO A 180 29.58 -1.29 6.18
C PRO A 180 28.32 -1.03 7.03
N VAL A 181 27.69 0.12 6.88
CA VAL A 181 26.45 0.47 7.58
C VAL A 181 25.30 -0.43 7.17
N VAL A 182 25.22 -0.83 5.90
CA VAL A 182 24.20 -1.77 5.40
C VAL A 182 24.41 -3.15 6.02
N ARG A 183 25.66 -3.62 6.09
CA ARG A 183 25.99 -4.89 6.76
C ARG A 183 25.65 -4.86 8.26
N ALA A 184 25.98 -3.76 8.93
CA ALA A 184 25.62 -3.57 10.34
C ALA A 184 24.11 -3.54 10.55
N ALA A 185 23.34 -2.86 9.67
CA ALA A 185 21.89 -2.83 9.70
C ALA A 185 21.28 -4.23 9.49
N SER A 186 21.79 -5.01 8.53
CA SER A 186 21.37 -6.40 8.32
C SER A 186 21.64 -7.28 9.55
N GLY A 187 22.82 -7.13 10.16
CA GLY A 187 23.16 -7.82 11.41
C GLY A 187 22.23 -7.44 12.57
N TYR A 188 21.88 -6.18 12.66
CA TYR A 188 20.92 -5.67 13.64
C TYR A 188 19.51 -6.26 13.44
N GLU A 189 18.97 -6.20 12.21
CA GLU A 189 17.66 -6.78 11.90
C GLU A 189 17.60 -8.27 12.23
N ARG A 190 18.60 -9.02 11.81
CA ARG A 190 18.75 -10.44 12.13
C ARG A 190 18.78 -10.67 13.63
N ALA A 191 19.61 -9.92 14.37
CA ALA A 191 19.82 -10.12 15.79
C ALA A 191 18.58 -9.83 16.62
N PHE A 192 17.87 -8.74 16.33
CA PHE A 192 16.66 -8.34 17.04
C PHE A 192 15.42 -9.07 16.52
N GLY A 193 15.31 -9.29 15.22
CA GLY A 193 14.22 -10.02 14.59
C GLY A 193 14.08 -11.44 15.18
N ARG A 194 15.17 -12.17 15.30
CA ARG A 194 15.19 -13.54 15.91
C ARG A 194 14.71 -13.61 17.35
N ARG A 195 14.50 -12.49 18.02
CA ARG A 195 14.06 -12.42 19.43
C ARG A 195 12.58 -12.12 19.59
N ALA A 196 11.87 -11.92 18.50
CA ALA A 196 10.41 -11.80 18.54
C ALA A 196 9.74 -13.17 18.80
N ASP A 197 8.56 -13.14 19.39
CA ASP A 197 7.80 -14.33 19.72
C ASP A 197 7.07 -14.89 18.50
N ARG A 198 6.61 -14.02 17.58
CA ARG A 198 5.92 -14.40 16.33
C ARG A 198 6.28 -13.44 15.20
N HIS A 199 6.08 -13.90 13.97
CA HIS A 199 6.38 -13.15 12.76
C HIS A 199 5.19 -13.22 11.79
N LEU A 200 4.80 -12.07 11.25
CA LEU A 200 3.95 -11.94 10.08
C LEU A 200 4.81 -11.51 8.90
N VAL A 201 4.51 -12.00 7.72
CA VAL A 201 5.22 -11.68 6.47
C VAL A 201 4.21 -11.48 5.35
N ILE A 202 4.57 -10.66 4.36
CA ILE A 202 3.65 -10.34 3.25
C ILE A 202 3.64 -11.38 2.12
N SER A 203 4.65 -12.25 2.05
CA SER A 203 4.81 -13.23 0.98
C SER A 203 5.42 -14.54 1.49
N GLN A 204 5.17 -15.64 0.80
CA GLN A 204 5.85 -16.91 1.06
C GLN A 204 7.36 -16.77 0.78
N ALA A 205 7.71 -16.05 -0.27
CA ALA A 205 9.12 -15.78 -0.59
C ALA A 205 9.85 -15.10 0.58
N MET A 206 9.19 -14.17 1.30
CA MET A 206 9.78 -13.53 2.49
C MET A 206 9.87 -14.49 3.68
N ALA A 207 8.89 -15.38 3.88
CA ALA A 207 8.95 -16.41 4.90
C ALA A 207 10.16 -17.34 4.68
N ASP A 208 10.34 -17.77 3.44
CA ASP A 208 11.45 -18.65 3.03
C ASP A 208 12.81 -17.94 3.18
N ASP A 209 12.93 -16.66 2.80
CA ASP A 209 14.15 -15.88 2.95
C ASP A 209 14.52 -15.69 4.43
N LEU A 210 13.55 -15.38 5.29
CA LEU A 210 13.78 -15.28 6.74
C LEU A 210 14.21 -16.61 7.34
N ALA A 211 13.61 -17.73 6.93
CA ALA A 211 13.98 -19.06 7.40
C ALA A 211 15.42 -19.43 6.97
N HIS A 212 15.74 -19.28 5.68
CA HIS A 212 17.04 -19.67 5.12
C HIS A 212 18.18 -18.78 5.63
N ARG A 213 18.00 -17.47 5.57
CA ARG A 213 19.11 -16.53 5.87
C ARG A 213 19.26 -16.25 7.36
N TRP A 214 18.16 -16.24 8.10
CA TRP A 214 18.17 -15.80 9.50
C TRP A 214 17.75 -16.88 10.49
N GLY A 215 17.25 -18.04 10.03
CA GLY A 215 16.74 -19.11 10.87
C GLY A 215 15.46 -18.72 11.63
N ILE A 216 14.69 -17.80 11.07
CA ILE A 216 13.36 -17.44 11.58
C ILE A 216 12.35 -18.32 10.88
N THR A 217 11.93 -19.39 11.57
CA THR A 217 10.94 -20.36 11.07
C THR A 217 9.55 -20.09 11.65
N GLY A 218 8.51 -20.59 10.98
CA GLY A 218 7.13 -20.45 11.47
C GLY A 218 6.55 -19.03 11.31
N ALA A 219 7.11 -18.22 10.40
CA ALA A 219 6.50 -16.96 10.02
C ALA A 219 5.15 -17.22 9.33
N VAL A 220 4.11 -16.49 9.76
CA VAL A 220 2.76 -16.60 9.20
C VAL A 220 2.62 -15.66 8.02
N VAL A 221 2.28 -16.19 6.86
CA VAL A 221 2.06 -15.40 5.66
C VAL A 221 0.70 -14.72 5.73
N LEU A 222 0.72 -13.39 5.83
CA LEU A 222 -0.45 -12.53 5.74
C LEU A 222 -0.27 -11.64 4.49
N PRO A 223 -0.69 -12.08 3.32
CA PRO A 223 -0.52 -11.32 2.09
C PRO A 223 -1.35 -10.04 2.13
N ASP A 224 -0.84 -8.99 1.48
CA ASP A 224 -1.64 -7.80 1.28
C ASP A 224 -2.86 -8.14 0.42
N ARG A 225 -4.02 -7.74 0.92
CA ARG A 225 -5.32 -7.92 0.28
C ARG A 225 -6.06 -6.58 0.21
N PRO A 226 -6.90 -6.40 -0.81
CA PRO A 226 -7.62 -5.15 -0.95
C PRO A 226 -8.57 -4.94 0.23
N ALA A 227 -8.59 -3.72 0.77
CA ALA A 227 -9.62 -3.32 1.71
C ALA A 227 -11.00 -3.26 1.02
N ALA A 228 -12.08 -3.33 1.79
CA ALA A 228 -13.45 -3.35 1.28
C ALA A 228 -13.79 -2.14 0.37
N ARG A 229 -13.13 -0.99 0.61
CA ARG A 229 -13.33 0.24 -0.19
C ARG A 229 -12.82 0.14 -1.63
N PHE A 230 -11.93 -0.80 -1.94
CA PHE A 230 -11.49 -1.07 -3.32
C PHE A 230 -12.44 -2.06 -3.96
N ALA A 231 -13.43 -1.56 -4.64
CA ALA A 231 -14.44 -2.34 -5.34
C ALA A 231 -14.60 -1.86 -6.79
N PRO A 232 -14.98 -2.74 -7.72
CA PRO A 232 -15.28 -2.34 -9.08
C PRO A 232 -16.41 -1.30 -9.13
N LEU A 233 -16.30 -0.34 -10.01
CA LEU A 233 -17.36 0.61 -10.31
C LEU A 233 -18.27 0.08 -11.42
N THR A 234 -19.54 0.45 -11.37
CA THR A 234 -20.43 0.33 -12.52
C THR A 234 -19.95 1.22 -13.67
N GLU A 235 -20.31 0.92 -14.90
CA GLU A 235 -19.94 1.72 -16.08
C GLU A 235 -20.30 3.20 -15.90
N ARG A 236 -21.52 3.48 -15.49
CA ARG A 236 -21.99 4.86 -15.20
C ARG A 236 -21.14 5.59 -14.15
N GLN A 237 -20.76 4.90 -13.08
CA GLN A 237 -19.91 5.49 -12.04
C GLN A 237 -18.49 5.76 -12.59
N ARG A 238 -17.93 4.82 -13.36
CA ARG A 238 -16.63 4.96 -14.01
C ARG A 238 -16.60 6.17 -14.93
N ASP A 239 -17.61 6.33 -15.78
CA ASP A 239 -17.72 7.48 -16.68
C ASP A 239 -17.81 8.80 -15.91
N ALA A 240 -18.61 8.86 -14.84
CA ALA A 240 -18.69 10.05 -14.00
C ALA A 240 -17.34 10.43 -13.37
N VAL A 241 -16.55 9.44 -12.92
CA VAL A 241 -15.19 9.66 -12.40
C VAL A 241 -14.27 10.15 -13.51
N ARG A 242 -14.31 9.53 -14.69
CA ARG A 242 -13.50 9.92 -15.86
C ARG A 242 -13.77 11.35 -16.32
N VAL A 243 -15.04 11.76 -16.33
CA VAL A 243 -15.40 13.15 -16.66
C VAL A 243 -14.80 14.13 -15.64
N ARG A 244 -14.90 13.84 -14.33
CA ARG A 244 -14.28 14.66 -13.29
C ARG A 244 -12.75 14.72 -13.46
N LEU A 245 -12.13 13.58 -13.73
CA LEU A 245 -10.68 13.51 -13.94
C LEU A 245 -10.23 14.24 -15.18
N ALA A 246 -10.95 14.12 -16.30
CA ALA A 246 -10.64 14.84 -17.55
C ALA A 246 -10.63 16.36 -17.34
N ALA A 247 -11.64 16.90 -16.64
CA ALA A 247 -11.70 18.32 -16.30
C ALA A 247 -10.54 18.74 -15.38
N ARG A 248 -10.25 17.95 -14.32
CA ARG A 248 -9.18 18.25 -13.36
C ARG A 248 -7.77 18.14 -13.96
N LEU A 249 -7.59 17.28 -14.97
CA LEU A 249 -6.33 17.09 -15.70
C LEU A 249 -6.19 18.04 -16.91
N GLU A 250 -7.20 18.89 -17.14
CA GLU A 250 -7.24 19.82 -18.27
C GLU A 250 -6.98 19.10 -19.61
N LEU A 251 -7.67 17.95 -19.80
CA LEU A 251 -7.53 17.20 -21.04
C LEU A 251 -8.23 17.93 -22.18
N PRO A 252 -7.65 17.93 -23.39
CA PRO A 252 -8.35 18.47 -24.57
C PRO A 252 -9.58 17.62 -24.90
N ALA A 253 -10.46 18.14 -25.73
CA ALA A 253 -11.52 17.34 -26.31
C ALA A 253 -10.91 16.25 -27.20
N LEU A 254 -11.08 15.00 -26.79
CA LEU A 254 -10.57 13.84 -27.51
C LEU A 254 -11.59 13.38 -28.54
N ALA A 255 -11.14 13.07 -29.73
CA ALA A 255 -12.00 12.62 -30.82
C ALA A 255 -12.63 11.24 -30.57
N ARG A 256 -12.03 10.46 -29.66
CA ARG A 256 -12.46 9.09 -29.28
C ARG A 256 -12.29 8.91 -27.78
N GLU A 257 -12.99 7.93 -27.22
CA GLU A 257 -12.84 7.55 -25.83
C GLU A 257 -11.41 7.00 -25.57
N PRO A 258 -10.63 7.65 -24.68
CA PRO A 258 -9.26 7.20 -24.39
C PRO A 258 -9.27 5.95 -23.51
N ALA A 259 -8.16 5.21 -23.51
CA ALA A 259 -7.89 4.23 -22.48
C ALA A 259 -7.31 4.93 -21.23
N TRP A 260 -7.86 4.61 -20.07
CA TRP A 260 -7.41 5.16 -18.79
C TRP A 260 -6.43 4.21 -18.13
N VAL A 261 -5.22 4.66 -17.95
CA VAL A 261 -4.15 3.92 -17.28
C VAL A 261 -3.81 4.64 -15.98
N VAL A 262 -3.77 3.93 -14.87
CA VAL A 262 -3.38 4.48 -13.57
C VAL A 262 -2.08 3.86 -13.09
N SER A 263 -1.16 4.67 -12.59
CA SER A 263 0.07 4.22 -11.95
C SER A 263 0.19 4.85 -10.57
N PRO A 264 -0.23 4.15 -9.53
CA PRO A 264 -0.09 4.62 -8.16
C PRO A 264 1.37 4.57 -7.72
N MET A 265 1.89 5.69 -7.18
CA MET A 265 3.29 5.81 -6.80
C MET A 265 3.47 6.49 -5.45
N SER A 266 4.59 6.18 -4.80
CA SER A 266 5.11 6.90 -3.65
C SER A 266 6.21 7.91 -4.06
N TRP A 267 6.57 7.94 -5.34
CA TRP A 267 7.60 8.81 -5.94
C TRP A 267 8.94 8.70 -5.22
N THR A 268 9.34 7.47 -4.93
CA THR A 268 10.60 7.10 -4.29
C THR A 268 11.53 6.37 -5.26
N ALA A 269 12.79 6.17 -4.88
CA ALA A 269 13.82 5.62 -5.76
C ALA A 269 13.61 4.13 -6.14
N ASP A 270 12.72 3.44 -5.47
CA ASP A 270 12.28 2.07 -5.77
C ASP A 270 11.16 2.01 -6.82
N GLU A 271 10.77 3.14 -7.38
CA GLU A 271 9.79 3.23 -8.48
C GLU A 271 10.44 3.78 -9.73
N ASP A 272 10.56 2.95 -10.74
CA ASP A 272 11.26 3.28 -11.99
C ASP A 272 10.35 4.02 -12.98
N VAL A 273 10.10 5.29 -12.67
CA VAL A 273 9.24 6.18 -13.49
C VAL A 273 9.78 6.31 -14.93
N ALA A 274 11.09 6.12 -15.14
CA ALA A 274 11.68 6.21 -16.47
C ALA A 274 11.14 5.13 -17.42
N LEU A 275 10.82 3.93 -16.90
CA LEU A 275 10.20 2.86 -17.69
C LEU A 275 8.81 3.25 -18.18
N LEU A 276 8.02 3.94 -17.35
CA LEU A 276 6.70 4.41 -17.73
C LEU A 276 6.79 5.49 -18.82
N VAL A 277 7.75 6.40 -18.70
CA VAL A 277 7.99 7.45 -19.71
C VAL A 277 8.47 6.84 -21.03
N ASP A 278 9.44 5.91 -21.00
CA ASP A 278 9.91 5.22 -22.21
C ASP A 278 8.77 4.47 -22.92
N ALA A 279 7.91 3.79 -22.14
CA ALA A 279 6.74 3.10 -22.69
C ALA A 279 5.74 4.08 -23.31
N ALA A 280 5.48 5.21 -22.65
CA ALA A 280 4.58 6.24 -23.15
C ALA A 280 5.08 6.84 -24.48
N GLU A 281 6.38 7.17 -24.58
CA GLU A 281 6.99 7.68 -25.81
C GLU A 281 6.98 6.66 -26.95
N ARG A 282 7.19 5.39 -26.66
CA ARG A 282 7.14 4.30 -27.67
C ARG A 282 5.72 4.07 -28.16
N TYR A 283 4.75 3.99 -27.25
CA TYR A 283 3.35 3.87 -27.61
C TYR A 283 2.90 5.06 -28.46
N ASP A 284 3.23 6.28 -28.08
CA ASP A 284 2.89 7.50 -28.83
C ASP A 284 3.40 7.45 -30.27
N ARG A 285 4.67 7.04 -30.46
CA ARG A 285 5.27 6.87 -31.79
C ARG A 285 4.60 5.76 -32.60
N ALA A 286 4.32 4.62 -31.99
CA ALA A 286 3.68 3.50 -32.64
C ALA A 286 2.26 3.88 -33.09
N MET A 287 1.53 4.65 -32.27
CA MET A 287 0.16 5.06 -32.56
C MET A 287 0.06 6.30 -33.46
N ALA A 288 1.14 7.01 -33.75
CA ALA A 288 1.15 8.18 -34.63
C ALA A 288 0.71 7.84 -36.07
N ALA A 289 0.98 6.62 -36.52
CA ALA A 289 0.62 6.10 -37.83
C ALA A 289 -0.39 4.93 -37.76
N ALA A 290 -1.03 4.74 -36.60
CA ALA A 290 -1.88 3.59 -36.36
C ALA A 290 -3.22 3.69 -37.12
N PRO A 291 -3.83 2.55 -37.51
CA PRO A 291 -5.11 2.50 -38.17
C PRO A 291 -6.25 3.03 -37.29
N ASP A 292 -7.39 3.28 -37.91
CA ASP A 292 -8.64 3.58 -37.24
C ASP A 292 -9.01 2.48 -36.23
N GLY A 293 -9.04 2.83 -34.93
CA GLY A 293 -9.33 1.89 -33.84
C GLY A 293 -8.37 1.99 -32.65
N ALA A 294 -7.16 2.49 -32.86
CA ALA A 294 -6.22 2.73 -31.78
C ALA A 294 -6.71 3.81 -30.82
N ARG A 295 -6.61 3.55 -29.52
CA ARG A 295 -7.06 4.46 -28.45
C ARG A 295 -5.93 5.39 -28.01
N ASP A 296 -6.27 6.63 -27.69
CA ASP A 296 -5.37 7.51 -26.96
C ASP A 296 -5.23 7.01 -25.51
N LEU A 297 -4.11 7.29 -24.87
CA LEU A 297 -3.91 6.93 -23.47
C LEU A 297 -3.97 8.16 -22.57
N VAL A 298 -4.78 8.10 -21.53
CA VAL A 298 -4.70 9.00 -20.38
C VAL A 298 -4.00 8.24 -19.25
N VAL A 299 -2.75 8.61 -19.00
CA VAL A 299 -1.91 7.98 -17.97
C VAL A 299 -1.89 8.86 -16.73
N VAL A 300 -2.59 8.46 -15.68
CA VAL A 300 -2.69 9.17 -14.42
C VAL A 300 -1.69 8.59 -13.42
N VAL A 301 -0.68 9.37 -13.06
CA VAL A 301 0.32 8.97 -12.06
C VAL A 301 -0.05 9.63 -10.74
N THR A 302 -0.51 8.82 -9.76
CA THR A 302 -0.99 9.36 -8.48
C THR A 302 0.07 9.29 -7.38
N GLY A 303 -0.17 9.99 -6.28
CA GLY A 303 0.62 9.92 -5.05
C GLY A 303 1.51 11.13 -4.80
N LEU A 304 2.16 11.10 -3.62
CA LEU A 304 3.12 12.12 -3.16
C LEU A 304 4.46 11.49 -2.80
N GLY A 305 5.53 12.22 -3.05
CA GLY A 305 6.87 11.81 -2.63
C GLY A 305 7.97 12.71 -3.18
N PRO A 306 9.22 12.45 -2.80
CA PRO A 306 10.33 13.36 -3.03
C PRO A 306 10.69 13.58 -4.50
N LEU A 307 10.40 12.63 -5.39
CA LEU A 307 10.75 12.72 -6.81
C LEU A 307 9.62 13.29 -7.69
N ARG A 308 8.44 13.53 -7.11
CA ARG A 308 7.23 13.92 -7.84
C ARG A 308 7.41 15.19 -8.68
N ASP A 309 7.93 16.26 -8.09
CA ASP A 309 8.00 17.57 -8.77
C ASP A 309 8.99 17.55 -9.92
N GLY A 310 10.11 16.83 -9.79
CA GLY A 310 11.06 16.63 -10.88
C GLY A 310 10.43 15.90 -12.07
N TRP A 311 9.70 14.81 -11.80
CA TRP A 311 9.03 14.05 -12.85
C TRP A 311 7.84 14.81 -13.46
N ARG A 312 7.07 15.53 -12.66
CA ARG A 312 5.99 16.40 -13.17
C ARG A 312 6.51 17.43 -14.16
N SER A 313 7.64 18.07 -13.84
CA SER A 313 8.30 19.01 -14.73
C SER A 313 8.76 18.33 -16.02
N ARG A 314 9.31 17.10 -15.93
CA ARG A 314 9.70 16.32 -17.10
C ARG A 314 8.49 15.92 -17.94
N PHE A 315 7.37 15.49 -17.34
CA PHE A 315 6.14 15.18 -18.10
C PHE A 315 5.66 16.36 -18.94
N ALA A 316 5.79 17.59 -18.43
CA ALA A 316 5.41 18.80 -19.14
C ALA A 316 6.29 19.12 -20.37
N THR A 317 7.51 18.56 -20.44
CA THR A 317 8.42 18.76 -21.58
C THR A 317 8.26 17.71 -22.68
N LEU A 318 7.47 16.65 -22.45
CA LEU A 318 7.26 15.60 -23.43
C LEU A 318 6.31 16.05 -24.53
N SER A 319 6.70 15.84 -25.78
CA SER A 319 5.89 16.18 -26.97
C SER A 319 5.11 14.93 -27.42
N LEU A 320 4.11 14.54 -26.65
CA LEU A 320 3.25 13.39 -26.94
C LEU A 320 1.94 13.84 -27.60
N ARG A 321 1.44 13.08 -28.57
CA ARG A 321 0.23 13.37 -29.34
C ARG A 321 -0.95 12.48 -28.98
N ARG A 322 -0.66 11.22 -28.66
CA ARG A 322 -1.64 10.15 -28.37
C ARG A 322 -1.62 9.71 -26.91
N VAL A 323 -0.69 10.26 -26.10
CA VAL A 323 -0.55 9.92 -24.68
C VAL A 323 -0.59 11.18 -23.82
N TYR A 324 -1.51 11.23 -22.89
CA TYR A 324 -1.71 12.31 -21.92
C TYR A 324 -1.17 11.87 -20.56
N LEU A 325 0.13 12.01 -20.34
CA LEU A 325 0.79 11.64 -19.09
C LEU A 325 0.66 12.77 -18.07
N ARG A 326 0.00 12.51 -16.94
CA ARG A 326 -0.35 13.51 -15.92
C ARG A 326 -0.06 13.02 -14.51
N ALA A 327 0.60 13.85 -13.70
CA ALA A 327 0.76 13.61 -12.27
C ALA A 327 -0.41 14.25 -11.49
N LEU A 328 -1.14 13.46 -10.73
CA LEU A 328 -2.30 13.89 -9.98
C LEU A 328 -2.18 13.48 -8.51
N TRP A 329 -2.38 14.42 -7.59
CA TRP A 329 -2.63 14.10 -6.21
C TRP A 329 -4.13 13.92 -5.98
N VAL A 330 -4.48 12.83 -5.29
CA VAL A 330 -5.84 12.53 -4.87
C VAL A 330 -5.87 12.24 -3.38
N GLU A 331 -6.93 12.66 -2.72
CA GLU A 331 -7.14 12.36 -1.31
C GLU A 331 -7.41 10.87 -1.10
N ALA A 332 -7.11 10.37 0.11
CA ALA A 332 -7.26 8.94 0.44
C ALA A 332 -8.69 8.42 0.25
N ALA A 333 -9.69 9.28 0.45
CA ALA A 333 -11.09 8.92 0.24
C ALA A 333 -11.47 8.80 -1.26
N GLU A 334 -10.85 9.58 -2.14
CA GLU A 334 -11.08 9.58 -3.58
C GLU A 334 -10.26 8.50 -4.30
N TYR A 335 -9.14 8.09 -3.73
CA TYR A 335 -8.19 7.18 -4.35
C TYR A 335 -8.81 5.86 -4.86
N PRO A 336 -9.69 5.17 -4.11
CA PRO A 336 -10.33 3.95 -4.62
C PRO A 336 -11.14 4.15 -5.89
N GLU A 337 -11.87 5.30 -6.01
CA GLU A 337 -12.65 5.61 -7.21
C GLU A 337 -11.75 5.88 -8.42
N VAL A 338 -10.66 6.63 -8.21
CA VAL A 338 -9.68 6.93 -9.28
C VAL A 338 -9.04 5.66 -9.80
N VAL A 339 -8.67 4.74 -8.91
CA VAL A 339 -8.13 3.43 -9.28
C VAL A 339 -9.18 2.63 -10.07
N ALA A 340 -10.40 2.52 -9.55
CA ALA A 340 -11.47 1.72 -10.17
C ALA A 340 -11.97 2.28 -11.52
N ALA A 341 -11.72 3.55 -11.79
CA ALA A 341 -12.07 4.17 -13.06
C ALA A 341 -11.09 3.81 -14.20
N ALA A 342 -9.94 3.21 -13.90
CA ALA A 342 -8.93 2.86 -14.90
C ALA A 342 -9.33 1.62 -15.72
N ASP A 343 -8.79 1.54 -16.93
CA ASP A 343 -8.83 0.35 -17.77
C ASP A 343 -7.69 -0.62 -17.42
N LEU A 344 -6.55 -0.08 -17.02
CA LEU A 344 -5.32 -0.82 -16.70
C LEU A 344 -4.55 -0.10 -15.60
N GLY A 345 -3.98 -0.87 -14.68
CA GLY A 345 -2.97 -0.41 -13.74
C GLY A 345 -1.56 -0.67 -14.23
N VAL A 346 -0.62 0.22 -13.91
CA VAL A 346 0.82 -0.01 -14.16
C VAL A 346 1.58 0.12 -12.86
N SER A 347 2.34 -0.91 -12.48
CA SER A 347 3.24 -0.89 -11.35
C SER A 347 4.69 -0.95 -11.82
N VAL A 348 5.42 0.14 -11.62
CA VAL A 348 6.86 0.24 -11.91
C VAL A 348 7.70 0.07 -10.64
N HIS A 349 7.12 -0.53 -9.61
CA HIS A 349 7.83 -0.84 -8.36
C HIS A 349 8.93 -1.86 -8.61
N ARG A 350 10.12 -1.56 -8.09
CA ARG A 350 11.29 -2.43 -8.09
C ARG A 350 11.58 -2.85 -6.65
N SER A 351 11.37 -4.10 -6.34
CA SER A 351 11.67 -4.62 -5.00
C SER A 351 13.15 -4.42 -4.66
N THR A 352 13.41 -3.96 -3.45
CA THR A 352 14.78 -3.78 -2.94
C THR A 352 15.35 -5.06 -2.34
N SER A 353 14.49 -5.97 -1.93
CA SER A 353 14.82 -7.26 -1.33
C SER A 353 14.58 -8.45 -2.25
N GLY A 354 13.78 -8.27 -3.31
CA GLY A 354 13.34 -9.34 -4.21
C GLY A 354 12.21 -10.20 -3.64
N VAL A 355 11.70 -9.89 -2.44
CA VAL A 355 10.69 -10.71 -1.73
C VAL A 355 9.50 -9.90 -1.19
N ASP A 356 9.51 -8.58 -1.31
CA ASP A 356 8.37 -7.72 -0.96
C ASP A 356 7.36 -7.63 -2.12
N LEU A 357 6.12 -7.35 -1.77
CA LEU A 357 5.01 -7.20 -2.71
C LEU A 357 4.36 -5.83 -2.54
N PRO A 358 4.07 -5.08 -3.62
CA PRO A 358 3.50 -3.75 -3.51
C PRO A 358 1.99 -3.80 -3.30
N MET A 359 1.50 -3.23 -2.19
CA MET A 359 0.06 -3.13 -1.86
C MET A 359 -0.78 -2.53 -2.99
N LYS A 360 -0.21 -1.64 -3.80
CA LYS A 360 -0.90 -1.01 -4.94
C LYS A 360 -1.44 -2.00 -5.97
N ILE A 361 -0.79 -3.17 -6.11
CA ILE A 361 -1.31 -4.24 -6.99
C ILE A 361 -2.57 -4.86 -6.37
N ALA A 362 -2.58 -5.09 -5.06
CA ALA A 362 -3.78 -5.57 -4.37
C ALA A 362 -4.94 -4.57 -4.50
N ASP A 363 -4.68 -3.27 -4.34
CA ASP A 363 -5.69 -2.21 -4.49
C ASP A 363 -6.29 -2.20 -5.90
N LEU A 364 -5.44 -2.27 -6.94
CA LEU A 364 -5.86 -2.35 -8.34
C LEU A 364 -6.73 -3.58 -8.60
N GLN A 365 -6.27 -4.75 -8.16
CA GLN A 365 -7.02 -6.00 -8.32
C GLN A 365 -8.34 -5.98 -7.57
N GLY A 366 -8.36 -5.42 -6.35
CA GLY A 366 -9.57 -5.24 -5.57
C GLY A 366 -10.61 -4.34 -6.24
N ALA A 367 -10.15 -3.36 -7.00
CA ALA A 367 -10.97 -2.47 -7.82
C ALA A 367 -11.38 -3.07 -9.18
N GLY A 368 -11.00 -4.33 -9.48
CA GLY A 368 -11.30 -5.00 -10.75
C GLY A 368 -10.44 -4.53 -11.92
N VAL A 369 -9.28 -3.94 -11.64
CA VAL A 369 -8.37 -3.38 -12.66
C VAL A 369 -7.18 -4.31 -12.85
N PRO A 370 -6.97 -4.87 -14.06
CA PRO A 370 -5.80 -5.69 -14.35
C PRO A 370 -4.51 -4.85 -14.33
N VAL A 371 -3.36 -5.51 -14.10
CA VAL A 371 -2.10 -4.81 -13.84
C VAL A 371 -1.01 -5.28 -14.80
N CYS A 372 -0.30 -4.34 -15.43
CA CYS A 372 1.04 -4.58 -15.97
C CYS A 372 2.05 -4.21 -14.87
N ALA A 373 2.87 -5.16 -14.43
CA ALA A 373 3.84 -4.96 -13.36
C ALA A 373 5.28 -5.23 -13.84
N LEU A 374 6.22 -4.44 -13.32
CA LEU A 374 7.64 -4.67 -13.54
C LEU A 374 8.04 -6.00 -12.89
N ASP A 375 8.59 -6.91 -13.68
CA ASP A 375 9.09 -8.21 -13.22
C ASP A 375 10.45 -8.00 -12.51
N TYR A 376 10.44 -8.05 -11.20
CA TYR A 376 11.63 -7.97 -10.38
C TYR A 376 11.95 -9.28 -9.65
N GLY A 377 11.15 -10.32 -9.81
CA GLY A 377 11.42 -11.58 -9.17
C GLY A 377 10.22 -12.52 -9.02
N PRO A 378 10.47 -13.77 -8.60
CA PRO A 378 9.46 -14.84 -8.59
C PRO A 378 8.33 -14.61 -7.58
N CYS A 379 8.52 -13.77 -6.55
CA CYS A 379 7.47 -13.47 -5.57
C CYS A 379 6.24 -12.81 -6.20
N LEU A 380 6.37 -12.12 -7.35
CA LEU A 380 5.23 -11.55 -8.06
C LEU A 380 4.20 -12.58 -8.49
N ALA A 381 4.59 -13.85 -8.69
CA ALA A 381 3.66 -14.95 -9.01
C ALA A 381 2.62 -15.19 -7.88
N GLU A 382 2.89 -14.71 -6.67
CA GLU A 382 1.91 -14.74 -5.57
C GLU A 382 0.74 -13.76 -5.79
N MET A 383 0.91 -12.73 -6.65
CA MET A 383 -0.12 -11.72 -6.95
C MET A 383 -0.56 -11.71 -8.41
N ILE A 384 0.36 -11.93 -9.34
CA ILE A 384 0.09 -11.81 -10.78
C ILE A 384 0.30 -13.16 -11.46
N ARG A 385 -0.76 -13.62 -12.11
CA ARG A 385 -0.74 -14.74 -13.08
C ARG A 385 -0.80 -14.15 -14.48
N PRO A 386 0.34 -14.17 -15.24
CA PRO A 386 0.39 -13.57 -16.56
C PRO A 386 -0.66 -14.14 -17.52
N GLY A 387 -1.40 -13.26 -18.20
CA GLY A 387 -2.49 -13.63 -19.11
C GLY A 387 -3.83 -13.94 -18.45
N GLU A 388 -3.88 -14.03 -17.09
CA GLU A 388 -5.11 -14.22 -16.34
C GLU A 388 -5.59 -12.92 -15.66
N ASN A 389 -4.78 -12.33 -14.75
CA ASN A 389 -5.15 -11.13 -13.99
C ASN A 389 -4.19 -9.95 -14.19
N GLY A 390 -3.18 -10.11 -15.05
CA GLY A 390 -2.19 -9.08 -15.35
C GLY A 390 -1.13 -9.57 -16.32
N LEU A 391 -0.15 -8.73 -16.57
CA LEU A 391 1.02 -9.00 -17.41
C LEU A 391 2.28 -8.56 -16.65
N LEU A 392 3.42 -9.16 -17.01
CA LEU A 392 4.73 -8.78 -16.48
C LEU A 392 5.59 -8.19 -17.59
N PHE A 393 6.35 -7.15 -17.29
CA PHE A 393 7.31 -6.53 -18.21
C PHE A 393 8.65 -6.29 -17.52
N ARG A 394 9.76 -6.22 -18.29
CA ARG A 394 11.12 -5.99 -17.80
C ARG A 394 11.72 -4.69 -18.31
N SER A 395 11.11 -4.08 -19.31
CA SER A 395 11.57 -2.85 -19.96
C SER A 395 10.42 -1.96 -20.37
N GLY A 396 10.71 -0.67 -20.62
CA GLY A 396 9.73 0.25 -21.20
C GLY A 396 9.27 -0.19 -22.60
N ALA A 397 10.13 -0.90 -23.36
CA ALA A 397 9.75 -1.48 -24.65
C ALA A 397 8.69 -2.57 -24.50
N GLU A 398 8.91 -3.55 -23.59
CA GLU A 398 7.91 -4.58 -23.32
C GLU A 398 6.59 -4.02 -22.79
N LEU A 399 6.63 -3.00 -21.94
CA LEU A 399 5.42 -2.31 -21.49
C LEU A 399 4.71 -1.62 -22.67
N ALA A 400 5.46 -0.95 -23.56
CA ALA A 400 4.89 -0.34 -24.76
C ALA A 400 4.23 -1.35 -25.68
N ASP A 401 4.85 -2.52 -25.86
CA ASP A 401 4.28 -3.61 -26.66
C ASP A 401 2.98 -4.13 -26.02
N GLN A 402 2.93 -4.27 -24.71
CA GLN A 402 1.72 -4.66 -23.98
C GLN A 402 0.62 -3.59 -24.10
N LEU A 403 0.94 -2.32 -23.98
CA LEU A 403 -0.01 -1.23 -24.17
C LEU A 403 -0.53 -1.20 -25.62
N THR A 404 0.34 -1.41 -26.59
CA THR A 404 -0.02 -1.50 -28.02
C THR A 404 -0.92 -2.71 -28.30
N MET A 405 -0.61 -3.85 -27.74
CA MET A 405 -1.45 -5.05 -27.85
C MET A 405 -2.85 -4.81 -27.26
N LEU A 406 -2.95 -4.16 -26.09
CA LEU A 406 -4.23 -3.94 -25.40
C LEU A 406 -5.07 -2.83 -26.01
N PHE A 407 -4.45 -1.76 -26.54
CA PHE A 407 -5.13 -0.51 -26.92
C PHE A 407 -4.88 -0.06 -28.37
N GLY A 408 -4.09 -0.82 -29.13
CA GLY A 408 -3.75 -0.48 -30.53
C GLY A 408 -4.85 -0.73 -31.54
N GLY A 409 -6.05 -1.16 -31.10
CA GLY A 409 -7.24 -1.31 -31.94
C GLY A 409 -7.46 -2.71 -32.52
N ALA A 410 -6.57 -3.66 -32.24
CA ALA A 410 -6.78 -5.04 -32.65
C ALA A 410 -7.84 -5.73 -31.77
N PRO A 411 -8.76 -6.54 -32.33
CA PRO A 411 -9.82 -7.24 -31.56
C PRO A 411 -9.25 -8.14 -30.46
N GLU A 412 -8.15 -8.79 -30.71
CA GLU A 412 -7.45 -9.70 -29.77
C GLU A 412 -7.01 -8.95 -28.49
N GLY A 413 -6.71 -7.66 -28.62
CA GLY A 413 -6.34 -6.81 -27.49
C GLY A 413 -7.54 -6.53 -26.57
N ALA A 414 -8.71 -6.26 -27.15
CA ALA A 414 -9.95 -6.07 -26.39
C ALA A 414 -10.35 -7.37 -25.67
N ASP A 415 -10.23 -8.51 -26.33
CA ASP A 415 -10.50 -9.83 -25.76
C ASP A 415 -9.52 -10.16 -24.63
N LEU A 416 -8.23 -9.83 -24.80
CA LEU A 416 -7.24 -10.01 -23.74
C LEU A 416 -7.57 -9.13 -22.54
N LEU A 417 -7.88 -7.85 -22.75
CA LEU A 417 -8.23 -6.93 -21.65
C LEU A 417 -9.48 -7.42 -20.89
N ALA A 418 -10.49 -7.89 -21.61
CA ALA A 418 -11.70 -8.46 -21.01
C ALA A 418 -11.38 -9.69 -20.16
N ARG A 419 -10.54 -10.59 -20.67
CA ARG A 419 -10.08 -11.79 -19.98
C ARG A 419 -9.28 -11.43 -18.71
N LEU A 420 -8.35 -10.48 -18.79
CA LEU A 420 -7.57 -10.01 -17.64
C LEU A 420 -8.47 -9.40 -16.56
N ARG A 421 -9.49 -8.63 -16.94
CA ARG A 421 -10.49 -8.09 -16.01
C ARG A 421 -11.30 -9.18 -15.32
N ALA A 422 -11.78 -10.16 -16.08
CA ALA A 422 -12.50 -11.31 -15.51
C ALA A 422 -11.62 -12.09 -14.52
N GLY A 423 -10.37 -12.33 -14.88
CA GLY A 423 -9.39 -12.97 -14.01
C GLY A 423 -9.06 -12.17 -12.75
N THR A 424 -9.07 -10.83 -12.86
CA THR A 424 -8.89 -9.95 -11.69
C THR A 424 -10.08 -10.08 -10.73
N ALA A 425 -11.31 -10.10 -11.24
CA ALA A 425 -12.51 -10.23 -10.41
C ALA A 425 -12.54 -11.57 -9.66
N THR A 426 -12.16 -12.66 -10.31
CA THR A 426 -12.06 -14.00 -9.68
C THR A 426 -10.80 -14.18 -8.85
N GLY A 427 -9.70 -13.52 -9.21
CA GLY A 427 -8.39 -13.63 -8.58
C GLY A 427 -8.14 -12.68 -7.41
N ALA A 428 -9.03 -11.71 -7.17
CA ALA A 428 -8.89 -10.77 -6.06
C ALA A 428 -8.87 -11.49 -4.68
N GLY A 429 -9.41 -12.72 -4.63
CA GLY A 429 -9.44 -13.54 -3.43
C GLY A 429 -10.23 -12.91 -2.29
N PRO A 430 -10.09 -13.45 -1.09
CA PRO A 430 -10.74 -12.90 0.09
C PRO A 430 -10.20 -11.51 0.42
N ARG A 431 -11.04 -10.68 1.05
CA ARG A 431 -10.68 -9.33 1.49
C ARG A 431 -9.74 -9.37 2.69
N TRP A 432 -9.09 -8.24 2.96
CA TRP A 432 -8.15 -8.11 4.08
C TRP A 432 -8.68 -8.67 5.41
N HIS A 433 -9.87 -8.27 5.82
CA HIS A 433 -10.45 -8.68 7.11
C HIS A 433 -10.66 -10.19 7.22
N GLU A 434 -11.04 -10.86 6.12
CA GLU A 434 -11.26 -12.31 6.08
C GLU A 434 -9.94 -13.06 6.23
N VAL A 435 -8.92 -12.65 5.46
CA VAL A 435 -7.58 -13.27 5.55
C VAL A 435 -6.96 -12.99 6.92
N TRP A 436 -7.08 -11.78 7.42
CA TRP A 436 -6.55 -11.40 8.72
C TRP A 436 -7.19 -12.26 9.84
N ALA A 437 -8.50 -12.41 9.83
CA ALA A 437 -9.21 -13.21 10.83
C ALA A 437 -8.78 -14.68 10.82
N ALA A 438 -8.53 -15.24 9.64
CA ALA A 438 -8.12 -16.63 9.46
C ALA A 438 -6.64 -16.87 9.80
N THR A 439 -5.75 -15.91 9.54
CA THR A 439 -4.29 -16.12 9.63
C THR A 439 -3.64 -15.41 10.82
N ALA A 440 -3.78 -14.07 10.90
CA ALA A 440 -3.17 -13.28 11.96
C ALA A 440 -3.96 -13.31 13.26
N GLY A 441 -5.29 -13.31 13.20
CA GLY A 441 -6.17 -13.31 14.38
C GLY A 441 -5.83 -14.37 15.44
N PRO A 442 -5.56 -15.64 15.07
CA PRO A 442 -5.14 -16.68 16.01
C PRO A 442 -3.89 -16.32 16.81
N LEU A 443 -2.89 -15.65 16.20
CA LEU A 443 -1.64 -15.29 16.90
C LEU A 443 -1.88 -14.33 18.08
N PHE A 444 -2.87 -13.45 17.95
CA PHE A 444 -3.21 -12.50 19.02
C PHE A 444 -4.05 -13.17 20.12
N ARG A 445 -4.85 -14.19 19.80
CA ARG A 445 -5.59 -14.99 20.79
C ARG A 445 -4.65 -15.87 21.60
N GLU A 446 -3.75 -16.60 20.95
CA GLU A 446 -2.74 -17.46 21.61
C GLU A 446 -1.79 -16.67 22.51
N ALA A 447 -1.55 -15.40 22.20
CA ALA A 447 -0.70 -14.55 23.00
C ALA A 447 -1.32 -14.20 24.36
N CYS A 448 -2.58 -14.48 24.59
CA CYS A 448 -3.33 -14.14 25.80
C CYS A 448 -3.67 -15.34 26.67
N THR A 449 -3.42 -16.55 26.19
CA THR A 449 -3.44 -17.80 26.96
C THR A 449 -2.06 -18.10 27.53
#